data_60e8d0b67cefc0f2a491047f149d0d6d
#
_entry.id   60e8d0b67cefc0f2a491047f149d0d6d
#
_cell.length_a   1.000
_cell.length_b   1.000
_cell.length_c   1.000
_cell.angle_alpha   90.00
_cell.angle_beta   90.00
_cell.angle_gamma   90.00
#
_symmetry.space_group_name_H-M   'P 1'
#
loop_
_entity.id
_entity.type
_entity.pdbx_description
1 polymer ?
#
loop_
_entity_poly.entity_id
_entity_poly.type
_entity_poly.pdbx_seq_one_letter_code
_entity_poly.pdbx_strand_id
1 'polypeptide(L)'
;EATGENRNIARANLLPQIGAAASWTRGNSKTKVPGLDIPDSDIDNTSYGADLRQSLYRQANYESLDIARGQISQAEALYALAYQDFLLRVSERYFLVLTLTDGVTFAEAEEKAFKRQFEQAEQRFEVGLTAVTDVHEARASYDNARARAIVARNDLADAKEALVELTGEYFDEYDALQDVLPLVEPDPANADEWVDLALQSSPAVLQSRAAVDVADANMRLARSGHYPTLDLIATYDQFKNNKYVYRDFINDLELTTSLKVNDAQLRLVLDIPIYTGGRVSAQTRQARYLLDATGQDLDDVQRGAVRQTQNAFRAVLAGIQEVEAFRQATISAESALEATQAGFEVGTRTIVDVLIAEQRKYQAQRDNSVARHAYIINHLRLKGVAGLLRAEDLAVVNQLLE
;
A
#
# COMPACT_ATOMS: atom_id res chain seq x y z
N GLU A 1 -12.86 -0.31 5.38
CA GLU A 1 -14.08 -0.42 6.22
C GLU A 1 -13.95 0.42 7.49
N ALA A 2 -12.91 0.24 8.32
CA ALA A 2 -12.76 1.02 9.57
C ALA A 2 -12.82 2.54 9.35
N THR A 3 -12.15 3.06 8.32
CA THR A 3 -12.18 4.48 7.98
C THR A 3 -13.57 4.94 7.53
N GLY A 4 -14.38 4.06 6.94
CA GLY A 4 -15.76 4.34 6.56
C GLY A 4 -16.65 4.71 7.75
N GLU A 5 -16.38 4.15 8.93
CA GLU A 5 -17.12 4.47 10.16
C GLU A 5 -16.83 5.88 10.70
N ASN A 6 -15.73 6.52 10.31
CA ASN A 6 -15.43 7.90 10.70
C ASN A 6 -16.56 8.87 10.27
N ARG A 7 -17.20 8.59 9.13
CA ARG A 7 -18.37 9.39 8.69
C ARG A 7 -19.55 9.24 9.64
N ASN A 8 -19.80 8.03 10.13
CA ASN A 8 -20.89 7.75 11.07
C ASN A 8 -20.58 8.38 12.43
N ILE A 9 -19.32 8.31 12.89
CA ILE A 9 -18.86 8.99 14.10
C ILE A 9 -19.02 10.50 13.99
N ALA A 10 -18.58 11.12 12.88
CA ALA A 10 -18.73 12.54 12.64
C ALA A 10 -20.21 12.96 12.55
N ARG A 11 -21.05 12.13 11.90
CA ARG A 11 -22.50 12.36 11.80
C ARG A 11 -23.19 12.26 13.16
N ALA A 12 -22.73 11.41 14.07
CA ALA A 12 -23.27 11.27 15.41
C ALA A 12 -23.23 12.61 16.19
N ASN A 13 -22.23 13.47 15.94
CA ASN A 13 -22.13 14.81 16.54
C ASN A 13 -23.25 15.78 16.09
N LEU A 14 -23.96 15.44 15.03
CA LEU A 14 -25.12 16.18 14.52
C LEU A 14 -26.45 15.65 15.06
N LEU A 15 -26.44 14.49 15.75
CA LEU A 15 -27.62 13.83 16.30
C LEU A 15 -27.75 14.10 17.79
N PRO A 16 -28.98 13.95 18.36
CA PRO A 16 -29.17 14.05 19.80
C PRO A 16 -28.31 13.04 20.57
N GLN A 17 -27.62 13.53 21.59
CA GLN A 17 -26.90 12.70 22.54
C GLN A 17 -27.76 12.58 23.80
N ILE A 18 -28.06 11.36 24.24
CA ILE A 18 -28.87 11.08 25.41
C ILE A 18 -28.01 10.29 26.40
N GLY A 19 -27.88 10.83 27.59
CA GLY A 19 -27.21 10.22 28.72
C GLY A 19 -28.18 9.91 29.86
N ALA A 20 -27.87 8.92 30.66
CA ALA A 20 -28.53 8.68 31.96
C ALA A 20 -27.46 8.33 32.99
N ALA A 21 -27.61 8.89 34.20
CA ALA A 21 -26.70 8.64 35.30
C ALA A 21 -27.49 8.34 36.59
N ALA A 22 -26.96 7.44 37.40
CA ALA A 22 -27.46 7.18 38.75
C ALA A 22 -26.28 7.18 39.71
N SER A 23 -26.43 7.82 40.85
CA SER A 23 -25.41 7.79 41.89
C SER A 23 -26.03 7.58 43.27
N TRP A 24 -25.31 6.88 44.11
CA TRP A 24 -25.59 6.75 45.54
C TRP A 24 -24.33 7.15 46.31
N THR A 25 -24.50 8.08 47.24
CA THR A 25 -23.41 8.63 48.05
C THR A 25 -23.76 8.44 49.52
N ARG A 26 -22.89 7.77 50.27
CA ARG A 26 -22.98 7.65 51.71
C ARG A 26 -21.70 8.16 52.35
N GLY A 27 -21.85 8.98 53.37
CA GLY A 27 -20.70 9.60 54.04
C GLY A 27 -21.12 10.31 55.31
N ASN A 28 -20.16 10.92 55.98
CA ASN A 28 -20.36 11.81 57.11
C ASN A 28 -19.68 13.16 56.83
N SER A 29 -20.38 14.25 57.02
CA SER A 29 -19.84 15.62 56.84
C SER A 29 -19.69 16.29 58.22
N LYS A 30 -18.49 16.76 58.51
CA LYS A 30 -18.17 17.55 59.70
C LYS A 30 -17.90 18.98 59.32
N THR A 31 -18.79 19.87 59.63
CA THR A 31 -18.65 21.32 59.38
C THR A 31 -18.25 22.00 60.69
N LYS A 32 -17.07 22.63 60.75
CA LYS A 32 -16.62 23.43 61.87
C LYS A 32 -16.72 24.92 61.54
N VAL A 33 -17.56 25.64 62.28
CA VAL A 33 -17.63 27.10 62.22
C VAL A 33 -17.17 27.65 63.58
N PRO A 34 -16.18 28.57 63.66
CA PRO A 34 -15.74 29.12 64.93
C PRO A 34 -16.93 29.79 65.64
N GLY A 35 -17.16 29.36 66.89
CA GLY A 35 -18.29 29.89 67.74
C GLY A 35 -19.67 29.29 67.49
N LEU A 36 -19.78 28.26 66.61
CA LEU A 36 -21.04 27.59 66.36
C LEU A 36 -20.82 26.06 66.42
N ASP A 37 -21.52 25.35 67.29
CA ASP A 37 -21.47 23.89 67.34
C ASP A 37 -22.49 23.33 66.31
N ILE A 38 -21.95 22.84 65.19
CA ILE A 38 -22.76 22.25 64.13
C ILE A 38 -22.63 20.73 64.25
N PRO A 39 -23.73 20.02 64.49
CA PRO A 39 -23.69 18.53 64.60
C PRO A 39 -23.15 17.90 63.31
N ASP A 40 -22.41 16.79 63.46
CA ASP A 40 -22.04 15.93 62.35
C ASP A 40 -23.28 15.50 61.57
N SER A 41 -23.28 15.66 60.29
CA SER A 41 -24.43 15.24 59.47
C SER A 41 -24.06 14.02 58.61
N ASP A 42 -24.87 12.98 58.72
CA ASP A 42 -24.79 11.83 57.82
C ASP A 42 -25.31 12.19 56.42
N ILE A 43 -24.54 11.87 55.42
CA ILE A 43 -24.94 11.98 54.04
C ILE A 43 -25.42 10.61 53.54
N ASP A 44 -26.63 10.54 53.06
CA ASP A 44 -27.18 9.37 52.35
C ASP A 44 -28.05 9.87 51.21
N ASN A 45 -27.39 10.09 50.08
CA ASN A 45 -27.98 10.71 48.91
C ASN A 45 -28.11 9.71 47.76
N THR A 46 -29.24 9.73 47.09
CA THR A 46 -29.47 9.01 45.85
C THR A 46 -29.85 10.02 44.75
N SER A 47 -29.20 9.98 43.61
CA SER A 47 -29.59 10.81 42.49
C SER A 47 -29.76 9.97 41.23
N TYR A 48 -30.73 10.36 40.41
CA TYR A 48 -30.97 9.85 39.06
C TYR A 48 -31.11 11.02 38.14
N GLY A 49 -30.43 10.96 37.02
CA GLY A 49 -30.50 12.03 36.00
C GLY A 49 -30.56 11.47 34.59
N ALA A 50 -31.22 12.20 33.74
CA ALA A 50 -31.16 11.99 32.31
C ALA A 50 -30.88 13.34 31.63
N ASP A 51 -29.95 13.36 30.67
CA ASP A 51 -29.61 14.50 29.88
C ASP A 51 -29.77 14.24 28.40
N LEU A 52 -30.24 15.23 27.66
CA LEU A 52 -30.26 15.26 26.22
C LEU A 52 -29.50 16.52 25.77
N ARG A 53 -28.51 16.32 24.91
CA ARG A 53 -27.82 17.43 24.26
C ARG A 53 -27.95 17.31 22.74
N GLN A 54 -28.45 18.34 22.08
CA GLN A 54 -28.54 18.44 20.64
C GLN A 54 -27.83 19.71 20.17
N SER A 55 -26.81 19.54 19.36
CA SER A 55 -26.19 20.66 18.64
C SER A 55 -27.11 21.09 17.51
N LEU A 56 -27.72 22.29 17.61
CA LEU A 56 -28.59 22.82 16.57
C LEU A 56 -27.81 23.53 15.48
N TYR A 57 -26.72 24.21 15.87
CA TYR A 57 -25.76 24.81 14.95
C TYR A 57 -24.37 24.81 15.57
N ARG A 58 -23.45 24.11 14.90
CA ARG A 58 -22.04 24.08 15.23
C ARG A 58 -21.26 23.80 13.96
N GLN A 59 -20.67 24.83 13.36
CA GLN A 59 -19.93 24.72 12.09
C GLN A 59 -18.84 23.64 12.15
N ALA A 60 -18.16 23.49 13.29
CA ALA A 60 -17.15 22.45 13.50
C ALA A 60 -17.65 21.01 13.21
N ASN A 61 -18.94 20.73 13.50
CA ASN A 61 -19.50 19.40 13.24
C ASN A 61 -19.64 19.11 11.74
N TYR A 62 -19.99 20.11 10.94
CA TYR A 62 -20.06 19.99 9.48
C TYR A 62 -18.68 19.82 8.87
N GLU A 63 -17.71 20.63 9.31
CA GLU A 63 -16.32 20.49 8.83
C GLU A 63 -15.70 19.13 9.24
N SER A 64 -16.03 18.62 10.43
CA SER A 64 -15.64 17.28 10.85
C SER A 64 -16.22 16.18 9.95
N LEU A 65 -17.43 16.37 9.43
CA LEU A 65 -18.04 15.46 8.46
C LEU A 65 -17.31 15.52 7.10
N ASP A 66 -16.90 16.71 6.66
CA ASP A 66 -16.13 16.89 5.42
C ASP A 66 -14.73 16.30 5.55
N ILE A 67 -14.06 16.46 6.70
CA ILE A 67 -12.80 15.77 7.01
C ILE A 67 -12.97 14.24 6.89
N ALA A 68 -14.02 13.69 7.51
CA ALA A 68 -14.28 12.25 7.47
C ALA A 68 -14.54 11.77 6.03
N ARG A 69 -15.23 12.54 5.20
CA ARG A 69 -15.43 12.22 3.76
C ARG A 69 -14.11 12.23 3.00
N GLY A 70 -13.28 13.23 3.18
CA GLY A 70 -11.96 13.31 2.56
C GLY A 70 -11.06 12.16 2.99
N GLN A 71 -11.08 11.77 4.26
CA GLN A 71 -10.33 10.61 4.77
C GLN A 71 -10.82 9.29 4.16
N ILE A 72 -12.11 9.13 3.88
CA ILE A 72 -12.65 7.96 3.19
C ILE A 72 -12.11 7.92 1.75
N SER A 73 -12.20 9.02 1.01
CA SER A 73 -11.66 9.09 -0.36
C SER A 73 -10.16 8.81 -0.40
N GLN A 74 -9.41 9.30 0.58
CA GLN A 74 -7.98 9.00 0.73
C GLN A 74 -7.73 7.51 0.99
N ALA A 75 -8.52 6.87 1.84
CA ALA A 75 -8.41 5.44 2.15
C ALA A 75 -8.81 4.55 0.96
N GLU A 76 -9.82 4.96 0.18
CA GLU A 76 -10.22 4.28 -1.05
C GLU A 76 -9.11 4.34 -2.12
N ALA A 77 -8.48 5.50 -2.29
CA ALA A 77 -7.35 5.66 -3.19
C ALA A 77 -6.12 4.84 -2.73
N LEU A 78 -5.84 4.80 -1.43
CA LEU A 78 -4.79 3.98 -0.84
C LEU A 78 -5.05 2.48 -1.05
N TYR A 79 -6.31 2.04 -0.91
CA TYR A 79 -6.68 0.65 -1.19
C TYR A 79 -6.47 0.32 -2.67
N ALA A 80 -6.89 1.20 -3.58
CA ALA A 80 -6.69 1.01 -5.02
C ALA A 80 -5.20 0.92 -5.38
N LEU A 81 -4.35 1.77 -4.76
CA LEU A 81 -2.89 1.73 -4.92
C LEU A 81 -2.32 0.38 -4.45
N ALA A 82 -2.68 -0.06 -3.26
CA ALA A 82 -2.21 -1.32 -2.69
C ALA A 82 -2.69 -2.54 -3.53
N TYR A 83 -3.91 -2.47 -4.06
CA TYR A 83 -4.44 -3.53 -4.94
C TYR A 83 -3.67 -3.62 -6.25
N GLN A 84 -3.40 -2.49 -6.91
CA GLN A 84 -2.60 -2.47 -8.15
C GLN A 84 -1.14 -2.91 -7.91
N ASP A 85 -0.54 -2.47 -6.81
CA ASP A 85 0.79 -2.92 -6.41
C ASP A 85 0.81 -4.44 -6.16
N PHE A 86 -0.23 -4.98 -5.54
CA PHE A 86 -0.36 -6.43 -5.35
C PHE A 86 -0.43 -7.17 -6.68
N LEU A 87 -1.27 -6.73 -7.62
CA LEU A 87 -1.37 -7.35 -8.95
C LEU A 87 -0.02 -7.32 -9.69
N LEU A 88 0.68 -6.20 -9.64
CA LEU A 88 1.98 -6.06 -10.29
C LEU A 88 3.03 -6.98 -9.63
N ARG A 89 3.09 -7.00 -8.30
CA ARG A 89 4.02 -7.87 -7.56
C ARG A 89 3.77 -9.36 -7.83
N VAL A 90 2.51 -9.80 -7.89
CA VAL A 90 2.18 -11.19 -8.25
C VAL A 90 2.69 -11.49 -9.64
N SER A 91 2.43 -10.61 -10.61
CA SER A 91 2.92 -10.78 -11.99
C SER A 91 4.45 -10.82 -12.07
N GLU A 92 5.13 -9.90 -11.39
CA GLU A 92 6.60 -9.84 -11.35
C GLU A 92 7.19 -11.14 -10.74
N ARG A 93 6.61 -11.67 -9.66
CA ARG A 93 7.06 -12.92 -9.05
C ARG A 93 6.79 -14.13 -9.93
N TYR A 94 5.63 -14.18 -10.58
CA TYR A 94 5.30 -15.25 -11.52
C TYR A 94 6.28 -15.28 -12.71
N PHE A 95 6.47 -14.16 -13.38
CA PHE A 95 7.41 -14.07 -14.50
C PHE A 95 8.87 -14.24 -14.09
N LEU A 96 9.24 -13.95 -12.85
CA LEU A 96 10.55 -14.29 -12.30
C LEU A 96 10.72 -15.82 -12.21
N VAL A 97 9.70 -16.55 -11.75
CA VAL A 97 9.73 -18.02 -11.72
C VAL A 97 9.89 -18.58 -13.14
N LEU A 98 9.16 -18.06 -14.14
CA LEU A 98 9.31 -18.49 -15.53
C LEU A 98 10.72 -18.21 -16.07
N THR A 99 11.23 -17.00 -15.82
CA THR A 99 12.60 -16.61 -16.24
C THR A 99 13.66 -17.53 -15.64
N LEU A 100 13.52 -17.89 -14.37
CA LEU A 100 14.47 -18.80 -13.70
C LEU A 100 14.26 -20.26 -14.11
N THR A 101 13.05 -20.66 -14.49
CA THR A 101 12.77 -21.99 -15.07
C THR A 101 13.51 -22.14 -16.40
N ASP A 102 13.38 -21.14 -17.29
CA ASP A 102 14.17 -21.10 -18.53
C ASP A 102 15.68 -21.09 -18.23
N GLY A 103 16.09 -20.30 -17.24
CA GLY A 103 17.47 -20.22 -16.78
C GLY A 103 18.05 -21.56 -16.34
N VAL A 104 17.29 -22.38 -15.61
CA VAL A 104 17.67 -23.76 -15.25
C VAL A 104 17.77 -24.64 -16.49
N THR A 105 16.78 -24.57 -17.37
CA THR A 105 16.76 -25.35 -18.63
C THR A 105 18.02 -25.08 -19.47
N PHE A 106 18.39 -23.81 -19.65
CA PHE A 106 19.56 -23.42 -20.41
C PHE A 106 20.87 -23.79 -19.68
N ALA A 107 20.94 -23.63 -18.37
CA ALA A 107 22.13 -24.00 -17.59
C ALA A 107 22.39 -25.53 -17.59
N GLU A 108 21.34 -26.34 -17.52
CA GLU A 108 21.43 -27.78 -17.63
C GLU A 108 21.83 -28.25 -19.04
N ALA A 109 21.29 -27.61 -20.06
CA ALA A 109 21.68 -27.84 -21.45
C ALA A 109 23.14 -27.46 -21.68
N GLU A 110 23.61 -26.35 -21.13
CA GLU A 110 25.01 -25.90 -21.16
C GLU A 110 25.93 -26.89 -20.41
N GLU A 111 25.55 -27.31 -19.21
CA GLU A 111 26.28 -28.33 -18.44
C GLU A 111 26.44 -29.62 -19.26
N LYS A 112 25.35 -30.12 -19.86
CA LYS A 112 25.34 -31.32 -20.68
C LYS A 112 26.19 -31.18 -21.94
N ALA A 113 26.21 -30.00 -22.57
CA ALA A 113 27.02 -29.71 -23.74
C ALA A 113 28.52 -29.72 -23.37
N PHE A 114 28.92 -28.99 -22.33
CA PHE A 114 30.30 -28.93 -21.87
C PHE A 114 30.78 -30.26 -21.34
N LYS A 115 29.93 -31.07 -20.71
CA LYS A 115 30.28 -32.45 -20.35
C LYS A 115 30.67 -33.28 -21.57
N ARG A 116 29.89 -33.22 -22.66
CA ARG A 116 30.19 -33.91 -23.91
C ARG A 116 31.51 -33.43 -24.54
N GLN A 117 31.77 -32.12 -24.52
CA GLN A 117 33.03 -31.58 -25.02
C GLN A 117 34.24 -32.06 -24.19
N PHE A 118 34.08 -32.12 -22.86
CA PHE A 118 35.12 -32.65 -21.98
C PHE A 118 35.39 -34.16 -22.27
N GLU A 119 34.35 -34.97 -22.32
CA GLU A 119 34.46 -36.40 -22.64
C GLU A 119 35.12 -36.65 -24.02
N GLN A 120 34.76 -35.81 -25.00
CA GLN A 120 35.39 -35.86 -26.33
C GLN A 120 36.88 -35.46 -26.33
N ALA A 121 37.23 -34.40 -25.55
CA ALA A 121 38.63 -33.99 -25.39
C ALA A 121 39.48 -35.10 -24.71
N GLU A 122 38.93 -35.76 -23.67
CA GLU A 122 39.62 -36.91 -23.04
C GLU A 122 39.87 -38.02 -24.04
N GLN A 123 38.88 -38.48 -24.81
CA GLN A 123 39.03 -39.53 -25.82
C GLN A 123 40.04 -39.15 -26.90
N ARG A 124 40.03 -37.91 -27.38
CA ARG A 124 41.01 -37.44 -28.36
C ARG A 124 42.44 -37.37 -27.82
N PHE A 125 42.59 -37.06 -26.54
CA PHE A 125 43.88 -37.04 -25.86
C PHE A 125 44.42 -38.46 -25.69
N GLU A 126 43.62 -39.46 -25.30
CA GLU A 126 44.00 -40.84 -25.15
C GLU A 126 44.57 -41.46 -26.46
N VAL A 127 44.04 -40.99 -27.60
CA VAL A 127 44.55 -41.43 -28.93
C VAL A 127 45.60 -40.48 -29.52
N GLY A 128 46.07 -39.51 -28.77
CA GLY A 128 47.15 -38.59 -29.17
C GLY A 128 46.74 -37.49 -30.16
N LEU A 129 45.44 -37.18 -30.32
CA LEU A 129 44.94 -36.19 -31.32
C LEU A 129 44.74 -34.81 -30.75
N THR A 130 44.93 -34.59 -29.43
CA THR A 130 44.83 -33.24 -28.82
C THR A 130 45.80 -33.12 -27.64
N ALA A 131 46.04 -31.88 -27.17
CA ALA A 131 46.92 -31.61 -26.04
C ALA A 131 46.20 -31.82 -24.69
N VAL A 132 46.95 -32.09 -23.63
CA VAL A 132 46.43 -32.20 -22.27
C VAL A 132 45.81 -30.87 -21.78
N THR A 133 46.28 -29.74 -22.29
CA THR A 133 45.72 -28.40 -22.03
C THR A 133 44.27 -28.29 -22.44
N ASP A 134 43.90 -28.88 -23.61
CA ASP A 134 42.52 -28.85 -24.12
C ASP A 134 41.58 -29.65 -23.21
N VAL A 135 42.05 -30.76 -22.63
CA VAL A 135 41.31 -31.54 -21.63
C VAL A 135 41.07 -30.72 -20.36
N HIS A 136 42.11 -30.02 -19.87
CA HIS A 136 41.97 -29.20 -18.67
C HIS A 136 41.04 -28.01 -18.90
N GLU A 137 41.03 -27.34 -20.05
CA GLU A 137 40.15 -26.27 -20.40
C GLU A 137 38.68 -26.72 -20.55
N ALA A 138 38.47 -27.86 -21.23
CA ALA A 138 37.13 -28.43 -21.34
C ALA A 138 36.59 -28.87 -19.97
N ARG A 139 37.42 -29.42 -19.09
CA ARG A 139 37.06 -29.77 -17.73
C ARG A 139 36.70 -28.55 -16.89
N ALA A 140 37.52 -27.49 -16.95
CA ALA A 140 37.23 -26.25 -16.23
C ALA A 140 35.90 -25.63 -16.68
N SER A 141 35.61 -25.67 -17.99
CA SER A 141 34.33 -25.19 -18.55
C SER A 141 33.14 -26.02 -18.07
N TYR A 142 33.29 -27.36 -18.04
CA TYR A 142 32.25 -28.25 -17.49
C TYR A 142 32.01 -28.04 -16.00
N ASP A 143 33.06 -27.95 -15.17
CA ASP A 143 32.94 -27.73 -13.73
C ASP A 143 32.26 -26.39 -13.45
N ASN A 144 32.57 -25.32 -14.22
CA ASN A 144 31.92 -24.02 -14.12
C ASN A 144 30.44 -24.05 -14.55
N ALA A 145 30.11 -24.77 -15.64
CA ALA A 145 28.72 -24.92 -16.08
C ALA A 145 27.87 -25.68 -15.05
N ARG A 146 28.46 -26.77 -14.48
CA ARG A 146 27.82 -27.52 -13.39
C ARG A 146 27.56 -26.63 -12.16
N ALA A 147 28.51 -25.78 -11.78
CA ALA A 147 28.31 -24.83 -10.69
C ALA A 147 27.18 -23.86 -10.99
N ARG A 148 27.09 -23.29 -12.23
CA ARG A 148 25.99 -22.42 -12.63
C ARG A 148 24.63 -23.13 -12.61
N ALA A 149 24.54 -24.39 -13.05
CA ALA A 149 23.30 -25.15 -13.00
C ALA A 149 22.82 -25.39 -11.55
N ILE A 150 23.75 -25.64 -10.60
CA ILE A 150 23.40 -25.74 -9.17
C ILE A 150 22.84 -24.43 -8.63
N VAL A 151 23.49 -23.31 -8.94
CA VAL A 151 23.00 -21.97 -8.51
C VAL A 151 21.63 -21.68 -9.13
N ALA A 152 21.45 -21.91 -10.44
CA ALA A 152 20.17 -21.66 -11.10
C ALA A 152 19.01 -22.47 -10.48
N ARG A 153 19.24 -23.74 -10.10
CA ARG A 153 18.21 -24.55 -9.40
C ARG A 153 17.86 -23.96 -8.03
N ASN A 154 18.85 -23.48 -7.29
CA ASN A 154 18.63 -22.85 -6.00
C ASN A 154 17.83 -21.53 -6.15
N ASP A 155 18.19 -20.70 -7.12
CA ASP A 155 17.51 -19.43 -7.37
C ASP A 155 16.04 -19.66 -7.80
N LEU A 156 15.79 -20.69 -8.59
CA LEU A 156 14.43 -21.09 -8.95
C LEU A 156 13.64 -21.55 -7.72
N ALA A 157 14.25 -22.36 -6.85
CA ALA A 157 13.58 -22.79 -5.62
C ALA A 157 13.22 -21.59 -4.73
N ASP A 158 14.13 -20.65 -4.54
CA ASP A 158 13.89 -19.42 -3.77
C ASP A 158 12.78 -18.55 -4.39
N ALA A 159 12.77 -18.40 -5.71
CA ALA A 159 11.72 -17.64 -6.40
C ALA A 159 10.33 -18.28 -6.26
N LYS A 160 10.25 -19.62 -6.27
CA LYS A 160 8.99 -20.34 -6.01
C LYS A 160 8.48 -20.08 -4.59
N GLU A 161 9.35 -20.17 -3.58
CA GLU A 161 8.98 -19.83 -2.20
C GLU A 161 8.55 -18.36 -2.05
N ALA A 162 9.20 -17.43 -2.75
CA ALA A 162 8.82 -16.03 -2.75
C ALA A 162 7.46 -15.77 -3.42
N LEU A 163 7.05 -16.59 -4.37
CA LEU A 163 5.69 -16.54 -4.94
C LEU A 163 4.67 -17.11 -3.96
N VAL A 164 4.98 -18.21 -3.29
CA VAL A 164 4.14 -18.81 -2.24
C VAL A 164 3.93 -17.86 -1.07
N GLU A 165 4.97 -17.14 -0.63
CA GLU A 165 4.85 -16.10 0.39
C GLU A 165 3.77 -15.05 0.04
N LEU A 166 3.64 -14.72 -1.24
CA LEU A 166 2.70 -13.71 -1.70
C LEU A 166 1.28 -14.26 -1.94
N THR A 167 1.17 -15.49 -2.46
CA THR A 167 -0.12 -16.12 -2.85
C THR A 167 -0.71 -17.01 -1.76
N GLY A 168 0.14 -17.55 -0.88
CA GLY A 168 -0.25 -18.53 0.14
C GLY A 168 -0.44 -19.95 -0.40
N GLU A 169 -0.17 -20.19 -1.69
CA GLU A 169 -0.44 -21.46 -2.36
C GLU A 169 0.81 -21.98 -3.09
N TYR A 170 1.02 -23.32 -3.05
CA TYR A 170 2.03 -24.00 -3.84
C TYR A 170 1.44 -24.45 -5.18
N PHE A 171 2.20 -24.20 -6.25
CA PHE A 171 1.85 -24.61 -7.59
C PHE A 171 2.82 -25.69 -8.06
N ASP A 172 2.30 -26.79 -8.59
CA ASP A 172 3.11 -27.89 -9.11
C ASP A 172 3.66 -27.57 -10.51
N GLU A 173 2.87 -26.89 -11.33
CA GLU A 173 3.19 -26.53 -12.72
C GLU A 173 3.03 -25.04 -12.95
N TYR A 174 3.82 -24.51 -13.85
CA TYR A 174 3.79 -23.11 -14.29
C TYR A 174 3.73 -23.09 -15.80
N ASP A 175 2.66 -22.51 -16.34
CA ASP A 175 2.49 -22.34 -17.77
C ASP A 175 3.58 -21.46 -18.35
N ALA A 176 4.22 -21.90 -19.41
CA ALA A 176 5.31 -21.18 -20.07
C ALA A 176 4.77 -20.09 -20.99
N LEU A 177 5.60 -19.12 -21.33
CA LEU A 177 5.25 -18.10 -22.30
C LEU A 177 5.33 -18.70 -23.72
N GLN A 178 4.27 -18.49 -24.54
CA GLN A 178 4.21 -18.93 -25.93
C GLN A 178 5.48 -18.54 -26.73
N ASP A 179 5.94 -19.39 -27.61
CA ASP A 179 7.16 -19.15 -28.38
C ASP A 179 7.10 -17.87 -29.23
N VAL A 180 5.92 -17.58 -29.81
CA VAL A 180 5.69 -16.38 -30.62
C VAL A 180 4.89 -15.38 -29.82
N LEU A 181 5.57 -14.37 -29.25
CA LEU A 181 4.95 -13.29 -28.52
C LEU A 181 4.52 -12.17 -29.49
N PRO A 182 3.23 -11.74 -29.48
CA PRO A 182 2.82 -10.56 -30.21
C PRO A 182 3.42 -9.30 -29.58
N LEU A 183 4.30 -8.62 -30.30
CA LEU A 183 4.90 -7.36 -29.87
C LEU A 183 4.02 -6.20 -30.31
N VAL A 184 3.21 -5.67 -29.39
CA VAL A 184 2.22 -4.62 -29.64
C VAL A 184 2.66 -3.34 -28.95
N GLU A 185 2.57 -2.21 -29.65
CA GLU A 185 2.79 -0.90 -29.03
C GLU A 185 1.67 -0.56 -28.03
N PRO A 186 1.95 0.28 -27.02
CA PRO A 186 0.91 0.73 -26.10
C PRO A 186 -0.23 1.45 -26.86
N ASP A 187 -1.46 1.21 -26.45
CA ASP A 187 -2.63 1.93 -26.94
C ASP A 187 -3.22 2.78 -25.80
N PRO A 188 -3.20 4.12 -25.91
CA PRO A 188 -2.76 4.96 -27.03
C PRO A 188 -1.24 4.94 -27.28
N ALA A 189 -0.82 5.14 -28.53
CA ALA A 189 0.59 5.16 -28.96
C ALA A 189 1.29 6.50 -28.67
N ASN A 190 0.79 7.29 -27.75
CA ASN A 190 1.26 8.61 -27.37
C ASN A 190 1.53 8.70 -25.87
N ALA A 191 2.75 9.06 -25.49
CA ALA A 191 3.14 9.19 -24.08
C ALA A 191 2.35 10.27 -23.32
N ASP A 192 1.98 11.37 -23.98
CA ASP A 192 1.27 12.48 -23.33
C ASP A 192 -0.16 12.08 -22.96
N GLU A 193 -0.82 11.26 -23.78
CA GLU A 193 -2.14 10.72 -23.45
C GLU A 193 -2.10 9.78 -22.22
N TRP A 194 -1.06 8.96 -22.10
CA TRP A 194 -0.82 8.17 -20.89
C TRP A 194 -0.55 9.03 -19.65
N VAL A 195 0.15 10.15 -19.82
CA VAL A 195 0.38 11.13 -18.73
C VAL A 195 -0.94 11.75 -18.28
N ASP A 196 -1.81 12.15 -19.22
CA ASP A 196 -3.12 12.71 -18.90
C ASP A 196 -4.00 11.69 -18.15
N LEU A 197 -3.99 10.43 -18.59
CA LEU A 197 -4.67 9.34 -17.89
C LEU A 197 -4.10 9.14 -16.48
N ALA A 198 -2.79 9.13 -16.31
CA ALA A 198 -2.14 8.98 -15.02
C ALA A 198 -2.49 10.12 -14.06
N LEU A 199 -2.50 11.37 -14.52
CA LEU A 199 -2.87 12.52 -13.71
C LEU A 199 -4.34 12.50 -13.27
N GLN A 200 -5.22 11.83 -14.04
CA GLN A 200 -6.64 11.70 -13.72
C GLN A 200 -6.95 10.47 -12.84
N SER A 201 -6.29 9.34 -13.10
CA SER A 201 -6.71 8.03 -12.62
C SER A 201 -5.70 7.37 -11.65
N SER A 202 -4.44 7.85 -11.58
CA SER A 202 -3.44 7.24 -10.69
C SER A 202 -3.90 7.33 -9.23
N PRO A 203 -3.98 6.20 -8.52
CA PRO A 203 -4.40 6.20 -7.11
C PRO A 203 -3.50 7.06 -6.21
N ALA A 204 -2.21 7.17 -6.53
CA ALA A 204 -1.28 8.02 -5.79
C ALA A 204 -1.65 9.52 -5.92
N VAL A 205 -2.03 9.97 -7.13
CA VAL A 205 -2.49 11.34 -7.36
C VAL A 205 -3.85 11.57 -6.69
N LEU A 206 -4.78 10.62 -6.79
CA LEU A 206 -6.11 10.71 -6.15
C LEU A 206 -5.98 10.75 -4.62
N GLN A 207 -5.11 9.94 -4.03
CA GLN A 207 -4.82 9.96 -2.60
C GLN A 207 -4.29 11.33 -2.16
N SER A 208 -3.36 11.91 -2.92
CA SER A 208 -2.77 13.21 -2.59
C SER A 208 -3.77 14.36 -2.76
N ARG A 209 -4.68 14.30 -3.75
CA ARG A 209 -5.81 15.24 -3.88
C ARG A 209 -6.74 15.17 -2.68
N ALA A 210 -7.13 13.96 -2.28
CA ALA A 210 -7.96 13.79 -1.09
C ALA A 210 -7.29 14.30 0.19
N ALA A 211 -5.95 14.21 0.29
CA ALA A 211 -5.20 14.81 1.39
C ALA A 211 -5.30 16.34 1.41
N VAL A 212 -5.28 16.99 0.24
CA VAL A 212 -5.53 18.45 0.12
C VAL A 212 -6.94 18.80 0.58
N ASP A 213 -7.96 18.03 0.17
CA ASP A 213 -9.35 18.24 0.59
C ASP A 213 -9.50 18.12 2.13
N VAL A 214 -8.82 17.15 2.74
CA VAL A 214 -8.77 16.99 4.21
C VAL A 214 -8.07 18.19 4.86
N ALA A 215 -6.96 18.66 4.31
CA ALA A 215 -6.25 19.82 4.84
C ALA A 215 -7.07 21.13 4.73
N ASP A 216 -7.80 21.31 3.64
CA ASP A 216 -8.72 22.44 3.46
C ASP A 216 -9.89 22.38 4.46
N ALA A 217 -10.49 21.21 4.65
CA ALA A 217 -11.54 21.03 5.67
C ALA A 217 -11.00 21.27 7.09
N ASN A 218 -9.75 20.86 7.38
CA ASN A 218 -9.09 21.18 8.66
C ASN A 218 -8.87 22.69 8.84
N MET A 219 -8.53 23.42 7.79
CA MET A 219 -8.40 24.88 7.83
C MET A 219 -9.78 25.53 8.11
N ARG A 220 -10.86 25.06 7.45
CA ARG A 220 -12.22 25.53 7.73
C ARG A 220 -12.64 25.15 9.15
N LEU A 221 -12.30 23.97 9.65
CA LEU A 221 -12.53 23.55 11.04
C LEU A 221 -11.84 24.51 12.02
N ALA A 222 -10.57 24.84 11.81
CA ALA A 222 -9.85 25.80 12.65
C ALA A 222 -10.52 27.19 12.64
N ARG A 223 -10.99 27.64 11.47
CA ARG A 223 -11.71 28.91 11.30
C ARG A 223 -13.08 28.90 11.99
N SER A 224 -13.74 27.75 12.10
CA SER A 224 -15.05 27.59 12.70
C SER A 224 -15.08 28.02 14.19
N GLY A 225 -13.92 28.08 14.85
CA GLY A 225 -13.76 28.59 16.19
C GLY A 225 -14.09 30.10 16.34
N HIS A 226 -14.32 30.82 15.23
CA HIS A 226 -14.85 32.17 15.22
C HIS A 226 -16.38 32.23 15.10
N TYR A 227 -17.05 31.10 14.81
CA TYR A 227 -18.50 31.10 14.59
C TYR A 227 -19.25 30.83 15.88
N PRO A 228 -20.49 31.33 16.00
CA PRO A 228 -21.35 31.02 17.14
C PRO A 228 -21.70 29.51 17.16
N THR A 229 -22.04 29.03 18.35
CA THR A 229 -22.64 27.68 18.52
C THR A 229 -23.98 27.82 19.19
N LEU A 230 -24.94 26.96 18.82
CA LEU A 230 -26.28 26.87 19.38
C LEU A 230 -26.60 25.45 19.77
N ASP A 231 -26.73 25.19 21.05
CA ASP A 231 -27.03 23.89 21.62
C ASP A 231 -28.38 23.91 22.36
N LEU A 232 -29.18 22.88 22.19
CA LEU A 232 -30.35 22.55 22.99
C LEU A 232 -29.95 21.50 24.04
N ILE A 233 -30.23 21.82 25.30
CA ILE A 233 -29.92 20.96 26.43
C ILE A 233 -31.21 20.75 27.24
N ALA A 234 -31.63 19.49 27.40
CA ALA A 234 -32.70 19.12 28.30
C ALA A 234 -32.14 18.22 29.41
N THR A 235 -32.44 18.55 30.65
CA THR A 235 -32.01 17.75 31.81
C THR A 235 -33.20 17.44 32.66
N TYR A 236 -33.23 16.20 33.20
CA TYR A 236 -34.15 15.78 34.25
C TYR A 236 -33.34 15.14 35.35
N ASP A 237 -33.38 15.72 36.54
CA ASP A 237 -32.64 15.27 37.70
C ASP A 237 -33.60 15.02 38.89
N GLN A 238 -33.46 13.88 39.52
CA GLN A 238 -34.09 13.56 40.78
C GLN A 238 -33.02 13.34 41.81
N PHE A 239 -33.04 14.17 42.83
CA PHE A 239 -32.18 14.06 44.02
C PHE A 239 -32.99 13.66 45.23
N LYS A 240 -32.57 12.68 45.99
CA LYS A 240 -33.17 12.28 47.25
C LYS A 240 -32.08 12.23 48.32
N ASN A 241 -32.26 13.05 49.35
CA ASN A 241 -31.50 12.95 50.60
C ASN A 241 -32.32 12.16 51.60
N ASN A 242 -31.87 10.95 51.97
CA ASN A 242 -32.59 10.04 52.84
C ASN A 242 -32.43 10.42 54.32
N LYS A 243 -31.52 11.31 54.67
CA LYS A 243 -31.24 11.77 56.02
C LYS A 243 -31.17 13.31 56.06
N TYR A 244 -32.24 13.96 55.61
CA TYR A 244 -32.33 15.42 55.70
C TYR A 244 -32.73 15.86 57.09
N VAL A 245 -31.92 16.67 57.75
CA VAL A 245 -32.22 17.23 59.10
C VAL A 245 -32.83 18.59 58.91
N TYR A 246 -34.08 18.71 59.33
CA TYR A 246 -34.81 20.00 59.44
C TYR A 246 -34.74 20.47 60.90
N ARG A 247 -34.20 21.68 61.15
CA ARG A 247 -34.16 22.30 62.48
C ARG A 247 -35.12 23.49 62.50
N ASP A 248 -36.12 23.38 63.35
CA ASP A 248 -36.98 24.52 63.67
C ASP A 248 -36.37 25.28 64.84
N PHE A 249 -35.80 26.45 64.58
CA PHE A 249 -35.10 27.30 65.56
C PHE A 249 -36.06 27.98 66.53
N ILE A 250 -37.41 28.01 66.27
CA ILE A 250 -38.41 28.64 67.12
C ILE A 250 -38.83 27.64 68.22
N ASN A 251 -38.97 26.36 67.90
CA ASN A 251 -39.44 25.33 68.82
C ASN A 251 -38.34 24.41 69.30
N ASP A 252 -37.07 24.64 68.94
CA ASP A 252 -35.91 23.81 69.23
C ASP A 252 -36.12 22.31 68.81
N LEU A 253 -36.86 22.14 67.73
CA LEU A 253 -37.25 20.81 67.24
C LEU A 253 -36.33 20.41 66.05
N GLU A 254 -35.70 19.25 66.19
CA GLU A 254 -34.90 18.62 65.13
C GLU A 254 -35.63 17.38 64.56
N LEU A 255 -35.97 17.44 63.31
CA LEU A 255 -36.66 16.35 62.58
C LEU A 255 -35.79 15.80 61.49
N THR A 256 -35.48 14.54 61.55
CA THR A 256 -34.83 13.81 60.45
C THR A 256 -35.92 13.31 59.49
N THR A 257 -35.85 13.74 58.24
CA THR A 257 -36.83 13.41 57.20
C THR A 257 -36.10 13.09 55.87
N SER A 258 -36.80 12.71 54.84
CA SER A 258 -36.24 12.59 53.49
C SER A 258 -36.65 13.80 52.66
N LEU A 259 -35.69 14.43 51.98
CA LEU A 259 -35.94 15.46 51.03
C LEU A 259 -35.82 14.89 49.61
N LYS A 260 -36.86 15.09 48.82
CA LYS A 260 -36.84 14.71 47.39
C LYS A 260 -37.02 15.97 46.54
N VAL A 261 -36.11 16.19 45.64
CA VAL A 261 -36.15 17.29 44.67
C VAL A 261 -36.20 16.70 43.30
N ASN A 262 -37.12 17.14 42.46
CA ASN A 262 -37.18 16.84 41.02
C ASN A 262 -36.96 18.14 40.28
N ASP A 263 -36.03 18.14 39.35
CA ASP A 263 -35.71 19.26 38.53
C ASP A 263 -35.77 18.86 37.05
N ALA A 264 -36.50 19.64 36.25
CA ALA A 264 -36.59 19.45 34.80
C ALA A 264 -36.31 20.80 34.12
N GLN A 265 -35.27 20.82 33.30
CA GLN A 265 -34.85 22.05 32.66
C GLN A 265 -34.69 21.84 31.13
N LEU A 266 -35.12 22.83 30.36
CA LEU A 266 -34.85 22.96 28.93
C LEU A 266 -34.11 24.27 28.72
N ARG A 267 -32.91 24.20 28.15
CA ARG A 267 -32.05 25.36 27.89
C ARG A 267 -31.65 25.43 26.45
N LEU A 268 -31.72 26.58 25.86
CA LEU A 268 -31.12 26.93 24.60
C LEU A 268 -29.87 27.77 24.90
N VAL A 269 -28.71 27.28 24.52
CA VAL A 269 -27.43 27.92 24.83
C VAL A 269 -26.82 28.41 23.52
N LEU A 270 -26.72 29.76 23.39
CA LEU A 270 -25.97 30.42 22.31
C LEU A 270 -24.64 30.90 22.89
N ASP A 271 -23.54 30.37 22.34
CA ASP A 271 -22.18 30.81 22.64
C ASP A 271 -21.59 31.56 21.43
N ILE A 272 -21.14 32.80 21.66
CA ILE A 272 -20.54 33.65 20.63
C ILE A 272 -19.13 34.05 21.08
N PRO A 273 -18.05 33.46 20.48
CA PRO A 273 -16.70 33.81 20.85
C PRO A 273 -16.29 35.17 20.29
N ILE A 274 -16.34 36.22 21.13
CA ILE A 274 -15.98 37.59 20.74
C ILE A 274 -14.46 37.76 20.64
N TYR A 275 -13.72 37.27 21.62
CA TYR A 275 -12.25 37.35 21.65
C TYR A 275 -11.65 36.15 22.35
N THR A 276 -10.73 35.46 21.66
CA THR A 276 -10.10 34.21 22.11
C THR A 276 -8.58 34.38 22.36
N GLY A 277 -8.12 35.62 22.62
CA GLY A 277 -6.68 35.89 22.82
C GLY A 277 -5.81 35.62 21.59
N GLY A 278 -6.39 35.65 20.36
CA GLY A 278 -5.67 35.38 19.12
C GLY A 278 -5.48 33.88 18.80
N ARG A 279 -5.92 32.97 19.70
CA ARG A 279 -5.77 31.53 19.54
C ARG A 279 -6.38 31.00 18.23
N VAL A 280 -7.64 31.31 17.94
CA VAL A 280 -8.33 30.84 16.74
C VAL A 280 -7.66 31.36 15.47
N SER A 281 -7.25 32.62 15.45
CA SER A 281 -6.52 33.21 14.32
C SER A 281 -5.16 32.54 14.10
N ALA A 282 -4.44 32.17 15.17
CA ALA A 282 -3.18 31.43 15.07
C ALA A 282 -3.39 30.01 14.56
N GLN A 283 -4.40 29.30 15.04
CA GLN A 283 -4.78 27.96 14.58
C GLN A 283 -5.19 27.97 13.09
N THR A 284 -5.95 28.97 12.66
CA THR A 284 -6.34 29.14 11.25
C THR A 284 -5.11 29.37 10.36
N ARG A 285 -4.15 30.23 10.79
CA ARG A 285 -2.91 30.44 10.04
C ARG A 285 -2.05 29.17 10.00
N GLN A 286 -1.94 28.44 11.09
CA GLN A 286 -1.25 27.15 11.15
C GLN A 286 -1.86 26.15 10.16
N ALA A 287 -3.19 25.99 10.19
CA ALA A 287 -3.89 25.08 9.29
C ALA A 287 -3.74 25.51 7.82
N ARG A 288 -3.68 26.81 7.52
CA ARG A 288 -3.42 27.33 6.18
C ARG A 288 -2.02 26.95 5.69
N TYR A 289 -0.99 27.12 6.53
CA TYR A 289 0.37 26.70 6.13
C TYR A 289 0.48 25.19 5.91
N LEU A 290 -0.28 24.39 6.67
CA LEU A 290 -0.36 22.93 6.42
C LEU A 290 -1.09 22.62 5.10
N LEU A 291 -2.15 23.33 4.76
CA LEU A 291 -2.82 23.22 3.47
C LEU A 291 -1.87 23.58 2.31
N ASP A 292 -1.13 24.70 2.43
CA ASP A 292 -0.15 25.11 1.42
C ASP A 292 0.95 24.05 1.25
N ALA A 293 1.44 23.46 2.34
CA ALA A 293 2.42 22.36 2.31
C ALA A 293 1.86 21.11 1.60
N THR A 294 0.64 20.68 1.97
CA THR A 294 -0.03 19.54 1.32
C THR A 294 -0.28 19.78 -0.17
N GLY A 295 -0.55 21.04 -0.57
CA GLY A 295 -0.65 21.43 -1.98
C GLY A 295 0.67 21.24 -2.73
N GLN A 296 1.82 21.59 -2.12
CA GLN A 296 3.15 21.35 -2.71
C GLN A 296 3.46 19.85 -2.80
N ASP A 297 3.02 19.05 -1.81
CA ASP A 297 3.16 17.59 -1.87
C ASP A 297 2.37 17.01 -3.05
N LEU A 298 1.15 17.51 -3.32
CA LEU A 298 0.37 17.12 -4.49
C LEU A 298 1.10 17.45 -5.81
N ASP A 299 1.66 18.66 -5.92
CA ASP A 299 2.44 19.06 -7.09
C ASP A 299 3.66 18.15 -7.31
N ASP A 300 4.32 17.72 -6.23
CA ASP A 300 5.45 16.79 -6.32
C ASP A 300 5.01 15.39 -6.78
N VAL A 301 3.92 14.87 -6.20
CA VAL A 301 3.33 13.58 -6.62
C VAL A 301 2.92 13.61 -8.08
N GLN A 302 2.33 14.71 -8.57
CA GLN A 302 1.95 14.85 -9.99
C GLN A 302 3.18 14.85 -10.91
N ARG A 303 4.23 15.61 -10.58
CA ARG A 303 5.51 15.58 -11.32
C ARG A 303 6.14 14.19 -11.32
N GLY A 304 6.06 13.50 -10.18
CA GLY A 304 6.50 12.11 -10.05
C GLY A 304 5.73 11.16 -10.97
N ALA A 305 4.39 11.28 -11.02
CA ALA A 305 3.54 10.50 -11.90
C ALA A 305 3.85 10.74 -13.38
N VAL A 306 4.03 12.00 -13.82
CA VAL A 306 4.43 12.34 -15.18
C VAL A 306 5.73 11.62 -15.56
N ARG A 307 6.77 11.75 -14.73
CA ARG A 307 8.08 11.13 -15.00
C ARG A 307 7.99 9.60 -15.05
N GLN A 308 7.27 8.99 -14.11
CA GLN A 308 7.12 7.54 -14.04
C GLN A 308 6.35 6.99 -15.24
N THR A 309 5.27 7.65 -15.67
CA THR A 309 4.47 7.27 -16.84
C THR A 309 5.29 7.35 -18.13
N GLN A 310 6.02 8.46 -18.35
CA GLN A 310 6.91 8.60 -19.50
C GLN A 310 8.03 7.55 -19.52
N ASN A 311 8.58 7.21 -18.35
CA ASN A 311 9.58 6.16 -18.24
C ASN A 311 8.98 4.78 -18.55
N ALA A 312 7.81 4.45 -18.01
CA ALA A 312 7.14 3.18 -18.27
C ALA A 312 6.75 3.04 -19.76
N PHE A 313 6.24 4.10 -20.38
CA PHE A 313 5.93 4.10 -21.82
C PHE A 313 7.19 3.83 -22.66
N ARG A 314 8.29 4.54 -22.39
CA ARG A 314 9.57 4.28 -23.09
C ARG A 314 10.11 2.88 -22.85
N ALA A 315 9.92 2.31 -21.64
CA ALA A 315 10.35 0.96 -21.33
C ALA A 315 9.60 -0.09 -22.16
N VAL A 316 8.30 0.12 -22.45
CA VAL A 316 7.56 -0.77 -23.37
C VAL A 316 8.12 -0.68 -24.79
N LEU A 317 8.32 0.51 -25.32
CA LEU A 317 8.88 0.69 -26.68
C LEU A 317 10.30 0.12 -26.81
N ALA A 318 11.14 0.32 -25.81
CA ALA A 318 12.47 -0.28 -25.75
C ALA A 318 12.39 -1.80 -25.65
N GLY A 319 11.48 -2.34 -24.85
CA GLY A 319 11.27 -3.79 -24.70
C GLY A 319 10.90 -4.47 -26.02
N ILE A 320 10.10 -3.86 -26.88
CA ILE A 320 9.80 -4.37 -28.23
C ILE A 320 11.09 -4.52 -29.03
N GLN A 321 11.93 -3.50 -29.03
CA GLN A 321 13.20 -3.51 -29.77
C GLN A 321 14.21 -4.50 -29.17
N GLU A 322 14.26 -4.61 -27.85
CA GLU A 322 15.13 -5.54 -27.13
C GLU A 322 14.77 -7.00 -27.42
N VAL A 323 13.49 -7.37 -27.39
CA VAL A 323 13.04 -8.74 -27.72
C VAL A 323 13.47 -9.11 -29.16
N GLU A 324 13.25 -8.22 -30.12
CA GLU A 324 13.63 -8.49 -31.51
C GLU A 324 15.16 -8.58 -31.68
N ALA A 325 15.92 -7.70 -31.02
CA ALA A 325 17.37 -7.71 -31.06
C ALA A 325 17.94 -8.98 -30.43
N PHE A 326 17.45 -9.42 -29.26
CA PHE A 326 17.92 -10.63 -28.61
C PHE A 326 17.49 -11.90 -29.35
N ARG A 327 16.31 -11.90 -29.98
CA ARG A 327 15.88 -12.98 -30.88
C ARG A 327 16.88 -13.13 -32.03
N GLN A 328 17.27 -12.04 -32.67
CA GLN A 328 18.26 -12.06 -33.75
C GLN A 328 19.67 -12.45 -33.25
N ALA A 329 20.05 -12.01 -32.04
CA ALA A 329 21.30 -12.39 -31.42
C ALA A 329 21.37 -13.91 -31.15
N THR A 330 20.26 -14.52 -30.75
CA THR A 330 20.17 -15.98 -30.54
C THR A 330 20.40 -16.73 -31.85
N ILE A 331 19.75 -16.34 -32.95
CA ILE A 331 19.94 -16.94 -34.27
C ILE A 331 21.41 -16.82 -34.73
N SER A 332 22.00 -15.64 -34.54
CA SER A 332 23.39 -15.37 -34.93
C SER A 332 24.38 -16.21 -34.08
N ALA A 333 24.12 -16.36 -32.77
CA ALA A 333 24.97 -17.15 -31.88
C ALA A 333 24.90 -18.66 -32.20
N GLU A 334 23.72 -19.17 -32.57
CA GLU A 334 23.51 -20.53 -33.01
C GLU A 334 24.27 -20.81 -34.33
N SER A 335 24.14 -19.95 -35.32
CA SER A 335 24.88 -20.07 -36.58
C SER A 335 26.40 -19.96 -36.40
N ALA A 336 26.88 -19.11 -35.50
CA ALA A 336 28.28 -18.98 -35.15
C ALA A 336 28.82 -20.25 -34.46
N LEU A 337 28.04 -20.85 -33.58
CA LEU A 337 28.40 -22.13 -32.93
C LEU A 337 28.53 -23.25 -33.98
N GLU A 338 27.54 -23.41 -34.86
CA GLU A 338 27.56 -24.40 -35.94
C GLU A 338 28.82 -24.26 -36.85
N ALA A 339 29.09 -23.03 -37.28
CA ALA A 339 30.28 -22.76 -38.08
C ALA A 339 31.60 -23.03 -37.32
N THR A 340 31.64 -22.71 -36.02
CA THR A 340 32.82 -22.95 -35.19
C THR A 340 33.06 -24.45 -34.96
N GLN A 341 31.99 -25.23 -34.74
CA GLN A 341 32.03 -26.68 -34.60
C GLN A 341 32.54 -27.33 -35.89
N ALA A 342 32.02 -26.96 -37.06
CA ALA A 342 32.52 -27.44 -38.35
C ALA A 342 33.98 -27.10 -38.56
N GLY A 343 34.42 -25.87 -38.20
CA GLY A 343 35.81 -25.46 -38.23
C GLY A 343 36.73 -26.26 -37.33
N PHE A 344 36.24 -26.63 -36.16
CA PHE A 344 36.95 -27.51 -35.20
C PHE A 344 37.14 -28.95 -35.76
N GLU A 345 36.10 -29.48 -36.40
CA GLU A 345 36.16 -30.82 -37.00
C GLU A 345 37.21 -30.92 -38.09
N VAL A 346 37.40 -29.87 -38.92
CA VAL A 346 38.42 -29.79 -39.98
C VAL A 346 39.75 -29.23 -39.48
N GLY A 347 39.90 -28.92 -38.18
CA GLY A 347 41.15 -28.50 -37.54
C GLY A 347 41.53 -27.01 -37.77
N THR A 348 40.61 -26.16 -38.24
CA THR A 348 40.81 -24.70 -38.41
C THR A 348 40.42 -23.87 -37.19
N ARG A 349 39.76 -24.48 -36.22
CA ARG A 349 39.37 -23.87 -34.96
C ARG A 349 39.83 -24.73 -33.80
N THR A 350 39.95 -24.10 -32.61
CA THR A 350 40.35 -24.80 -31.37
C THR A 350 39.10 -25.23 -30.57
N ILE A 351 39.31 -26.15 -29.64
CA ILE A 351 38.23 -26.53 -28.68
C ILE A 351 37.77 -25.31 -27.86
N VAL A 352 38.67 -24.39 -27.53
CA VAL A 352 38.36 -23.16 -26.79
C VAL A 352 37.38 -22.27 -27.57
N ASP A 353 37.56 -22.16 -28.91
CA ASP A 353 36.62 -21.41 -29.76
C ASP A 353 35.21 -22.01 -29.69
N VAL A 354 35.10 -23.37 -29.71
CA VAL A 354 33.81 -24.06 -29.58
C VAL A 354 33.17 -23.80 -28.22
N LEU A 355 33.94 -23.93 -27.13
CA LEU A 355 33.43 -23.68 -25.76
C LEU A 355 32.92 -22.23 -25.59
N ILE A 356 33.64 -21.25 -26.16
CA ILE A 356 33.23 -19.84 -26.15
C ILE A 356 31.94 -19.62 -26.97
N ALA A 357 31.86 -20.22 -28.17
CA ALA A 357 30.68 -20.12 -29.02
C ALA A 357 29.44 -20.74 -28.35
N GLU A 358 29.62 -21.90 -27.68
CA GLU A 358 28.57 -22.58 -26.95
C GLU A 358 28.07 -21.76 -25.74
N GLN A 359 28.97 -21.17 -24.97
CA GLN A 359 28.65 -20.26 -23.89
C GLN A 359 27.83 -19.05 -24.40
N ARG A 360 28.25 -18.44 -25.51
CA ARG A 360 27.53 -17.29 -26.13
C ARG A 360 26.12 -17.66 -26.57
N LYS A 361 25.92 -18.84 -27.13
CA LYS A 361 24.61 -19.34 -27.51
C LYS A 361 23.66 -19.40 -26.29
N TYR A 362 24.08 -20.08 -25.21
CA TYR A 362 23.23 -20.17 -24.02
C TYR A 362 23.01 -18.84 -23.33
N GLN A 363 23.98 -17.93 -23.39
CA GLN A 363 23.79 -16.56 -22.91
C GLN A 363 22.74 -15.82 -23.75
N ALA A 364 22.80 -15.87 -25.07
CA ALA A 364 21.82 -15.22 -25.95
C ALA A 364 20.40 -15.77 -25.74
N GLN A 365 20.26 -17.08 -25.52
CA GLN A 365 18.97 -17.70 -25.19
C GLN A 365 18.41 -17.19 -23.86
N ARG A 366 19.24 -17.10 -22.82
CA ARG A 366 18.83 -16.50 -21.52
C ARG A 366 18.41 -15.04 -21.69
N ASP A 367 19.20 -14.23 -22.38
CA ASP A 367 18.93 -12.79 -22.57
C ASP A 367 17.63 -12.59 -23.35
N ASN A 368 17.33 -13.42 -24.34
CA ASN A 368 16.07 -13.40 -25.08
C ASN A 368 14.87 -13.78 -24.18
N SER A 369 14.97 -14.81 -23.34
CA SER A 369 13.92 -15.18 -22.39
C SER A 369 13.65 -14.04 -21.40
N VAL A 370 14.69 -13.43 -20.81
CA VAL A 370 14.58 -12.30 -19.90
C VAL A 370 13.86 -11.12 -20.57
N ALA A 371 14.26 -10.77 -21.82
CA ALA A 371 13.65 -9.65 -22.56
C ALA A 371 12.15 -9.89 -22.83
N ARG A 372 11.76 -11.11 -23.19
CA ARG A 372 10.35 -11.48 -23.43
C ARG A 372 9.49 -11.32 -22.19
N HIS A 373 9.95 -11.81 -21.05
CA HIS A 373 9.23 -11.65 -19.79
C HIS A 373 9.18 -10.19 -19.31
N ALA A 374 10.30 -9.47 -19.43
CA ALA A 374 10.40 -8.06 -19.07
C ALA A 374 9.44 -7.19 -19.90
N TYR A 375 9.25 -7.50 -21.18
CA TYR A 375 8.31 -6.78 -22.05
C TYR A 375 6.88 -6.85 -21.51
N ILE A 376 6.40 -8.02 -21.09
CA ILE A 376 5.05 -8.18 -20.51
C ILE A 376 4.92 -7.38 -19.20
N ILE A 377 5.92 -7.50 -18.32
CA ILE A 377 5.92 -6.76 -17.05
C ILE A 377 5.92 -5.25 -17.28
N ASN A 378 6.63 -4.75 -18.30
CA ASN A 378 6.64 -3.33 -18.63
C ASN A 378 5.26 -2.84 -19.10
N HIS A 379 4.50 -3.63 -19.84
CA HIS A 379 3.10 -3.33 -20.19
C HIS A 379 2.19 -3.23 -18.94
N LEU A 380 2.28 -4.19 -18.04
CA LEU A 380 1.52 -4.17 -16.79
C LEU A 380 1.93 -2.98 -15.91
N ARG A 381 3.22 -2.67 -15.86
CA ARG A 381 3.76 -1.53 -15.11
C ARG A 381 3.27 -0.19 -15.67
N LEU A 382 3.20 -0.04 -16.99
CA LEU A 382 2.63 1.16 -17.63
C LEU A 382 1.16 1.35 -17.22
N LYS A 383 0.35 0.30 -17.28
CA LYS A 383 -1.05 0.34 -16.82
C LYS A 383 -1.16 0.63 -15.31
N GLY A 384 -0.26 0.07 -14.50
CA GLY A 384 -0.21 0.30 -13.05
C GLY A 384 0.09 1.77 -12.70
N VAL A 385 1.10 2.37 -13.31
CA VAL A 385 1.46 3.79 -13.09
C VAL A 385 0.33 4.71 -13.55
N ALA A 386 -0.34 4.38 -14.66
CA ALA A 386 -1.49 5.13 -15.15
C ALA A 386 -2.76 4.94 -14.28
N GLY A 387 -2.75 4.02 -13.32
CA GLY A 387 -3.93 3.74 -12.49
C GLY A 387 -5.00 2.87 -13.18
N LEU A 388 -4.65 2.20 -14.26
CA LEU A 388 -5.56 1.44 -15.11
C LEU A 388 -5.41 -0.08 -14.95
N LEU A 389 -4.43 -0.57 -14.19
CA LEU A 389 -4.17 -2.00 -14.01
C LEU A 389 -5.33 -2.66 -13.25
N ARG A 390 -5.89 -3.73 -13.84
CA ARG A 390 -7.00 -4.51 -13.29
C ARG A 390 -6.71 -6.01 -13.40
N ALA A 391 -7.49 -6.82 -12.69
CA ALA A 391 -7.38 -8.29 -12.77
C ALA A 391 -7.65 -8.83 -14.18
N GLU A 392 -8.50 -8.15 -14.97
CA GLU A 392 -8.77 -8.51 -16.36
C GLU A 392 -7.53 -8.41 -17.24
N ASP A 393 -6.60 -7.50 -16.95
CA ASP A 393 -5.34 -7.38 -17.69
C ASP A 393 -4.45 -8.61 -17.46
N LEU A 394 -4.48 -9.19 -16.26
CA LEU A 394 -3.78 -10.44 -15.97
C LEU A 394 -4.43 -11.61 -16.73
N ALA A 395 -5.76 -11.61 -16.88
CA ALA A 395 -6.45 -12.62 -17.68
C ALA A 395 -6.04 -12.56 -19.16
N VAL A 396 -5.80 -11.37 -19.71
CA VAL A 396 -5.24 -11.22 -21.07
C VAL A 396 -3.82 -11.77 -21.15
N VAL A 397 -2.98 -11.48 -20.15
CA VAL A 397 -1.61 -12.03 -20.08
C VAL A 397 -1.65 -13.55 -19.97
N ASN A 398 -2.60 -14.12 -19.22
CA ASN A 398 -2.75 -15.57 -19.08
C ASN A 398 -3.06 -16.27 -20.43
N GLN A 399 -3.64 -15.58 -21.40
CA GLN A 399 -3.85 -16.11 -22.75
C GLN A 399 -2.55 -16.23 -23.57
N LEU A 400 -1.46 -15.61 -23.10
CA LEU A 400 -0.12 -15.72 -23.69
C LEU A 400 0.71 -16.86 -23.09
N LEU A 401 0.16 -17.59 -22.11
CA LEU A 401 0.77 -18.71 -21.44
C LEU A 401 0.19 -20.03 -21.98
N GLU A 402 1.05 -21.07 -22.06
CA GLU A 402 0.73 -22.43 -22.53
C GLU A 402 1.17 -23.51 -21.54
#